data_59add3e6d6c894c5d7d3984d01034a1a
#
_entry.id   59add3e6d6c894c5d7d3984d01034a1a
#
_cell.length_a   1.000
_cell.length_b   1.000
_cell.length_c   1.000
_cell.angle_alpha   90.00
_cell.angle_beta   90.00
_cell.angle_gamma   90.00
#
_symmetry.space_group_name_H-M   'P 1'
#
loop_
_entity.id
_entity.type
_entity.pdbx_description
1 polymer ?
#
loop_
_entity_poly.entity_id
_entity_poly.type
_entity_poly.pdbx_seq_one_letter_code
_entity_poly.pdbx_strand_id
1 'polypeptide(L)'
;PTTLLTAMGADSFAAPIEASLQDASVALNIVRINDQPTGTAFICVSEDAENAITVAPGANLCLLADHLPPLHGVSHLLMQLEIPLGTVIAYAEAARQQGVTTVLNAAPIQKLPTELLQWIDILVVNEGELASLSGHSGSIAECLERINVPTVVVTLGHRGSCARDKGSFL
;
A
#
# COMPACT_ATOMS: atom_id res chain seq x y z
N PRO A 1 -7.96 16.69 5.17
CA PRO A 1 -8.12 15.72 6.26
C PRO A 1 -7.76 14.33 5.77
N THR A 2 -7.14 13.51 6.63
CA THR A 2 -6.74 12.14 6.35
C THR A 2 -7.45 11.21 7.31
N THR A 3 -7.98 10.09 6.81
CA THR A 3 -8.56 9.01 7.61
C THR A 3 -7.75 7.74 7.37
N LEU A 4 -7.36 7.04 8.43
CA LEU A 4 -6.72 5.72 8.34
C LEU A 4 -7.74 4.63 8.71
N LEU A 5 -7.98 3.71 7.78
CA LEU A 5 -8.64 2.44 8.06
C LEU A 5 -7.56 1.39 8.35
N THR A 6 -7.65 0.75 9.49
CA THR A 6 -6.67 -0.25 9.93
C THR A 6 -7.30 -1.30 10.85
N ALA A 7 -6.64 -2.44 11.00
CA ALA A 7 -6.99 -3.43 12.00
C ALA A 7 -5.90 -3.48 13.08
N MET A 8 -6.29 -3.56 14.34
CA MET A 8 -5.38 -3.63 15.48
C MET A 8 -5.88 -4.65 16.50
N GLY A 9 -4.95 -5.31 17.16
CA GLY A 9 -5.26 -6.18 18.31
C GLY A 9 -5.72 -5.38 19.53
N ALA A 10 -6.21 -6.10 20.54
CA ALA A 10 -6.54 -5.54 21.85
C ALA A 10 -5.31 -5.70 22.80
N ASP A 11 -4.16 -5.15 22.42
CA ASP A 11 -2.89 -5.33 23.12
C ASP A 11 -2.17 -3.99 23.39
N SER A 12 -1.01 -4.07 24.07
CA SER A 12 -0.22 -2.90 24.42
C SER A 12 0.47 -2.20 23.26
N PHE A 13 0.53 -2.81 22.06
CA PHE A 13 1.11 -2.19 20.87
C PHE A 13 0.14 -1.23 20.20
N ALA A 14 -1.17 -1.44 20.32
CA ALA A 14 -2.19 -0.60 19.69
C ALA A 14 -2.23 0.83 20.26
N ALA A 15 -2.23 0.99 21.57
CA ALA A 15 -2.42 2.30 22.22
C ALA A 15 -1.39 3.37 21.82
N PRO A 16 -0.06 3.09 21.77
CA PRO A 16 0.93 4.07 21.30
C PRO A 16 0.72 4.48 19.85
N ILE A 17 0.31 3.54 18.98
CA ILE A 17 0.04 3.83 17.56
C ILE A 17 -1.15 4.78 17.43
N GLU A 18 -2.24 4.51 18.16
CA GLU A 18 -3.43 5.37 18.17
C GLU A 18 -3.11 6.77 18.66
N ALA A 19 -2.38 6.89 19.77
CA ALA A 19 -1.98 8.19 20.31
C ALA A 19 -1.15 8.99 19.30
N SER A 20 -0.16 8.36 18.68
CA SER A 20 0.68 9.01 17.65
C SER A 20 -0.11 9.50 16.43
N LEU A 21 -1.07 8.71 15.96
CA LEU A 21 -1.91 9.07 14.83
C LEU A 21 -2.90 10.20 15.19
N GLN A 22 -3.45 10.19 16.40
CA GLN A 22 -4.33 11.25 16.90
C GLN A 22 -3.56 12.58 17.06
N ASP A 23 -2.34 12.53 17.59
CA ASP A 23 -1.47 13.70 17.70
C ASP A 23 -1.15 14.30 16.32
N ALA A 24 -1.03 13.45 15.31
CA ALA A 24 -0.88 13.85 13.90
C ALA A 24 -2.20 14.32 13.25
N SER A 25 -3.30 14.40 13.99
CA SER A 25 -4.63 14.78 13.49
C SER A 25 -5.17 13.85 12.39
N VAL A 26 -4.82 12.56 12.42
CA VAL A 26 -5.37 11.53 11.54
C VAL A 26 -6.66 11.00 12.16
N ALA A 27 -7.76 11.04 11.41
CA ALA A 27 -9.00 10.38 11.83
C ALA A 27 -8.82 8.85 11.74
N LEU A 28 -9.26 8.12 12.78
CA LEU A 28 -9.06 6.68 12.87
C LEU A 28 -10.36 5.91 12.67
N ASN A 29 -10.31 4.93 11.78
CA ASN A 29 -11.33 3.90 11.64
C ASN A 29 -10.67 2.55 11.93
N ILE A 30 -10.77 2.08 13.18
CA ILE A 30 -10.04 0.93 13.68
C ILE A 30 -10.97 -0.27 13.80
N VAL A 31 -10.63 -1.36 13.10
CA VAL A 31 -11.24 -2.67 13.29
C VAL A 31 -10.49 -3.37 14.43
N ARG A 32 -11.15 -3.57 15.56
CA ARG A 32 -10.58 -4.26 16.73
C ARG A 32 -10.68 -5.76 16.58
N ILE A 33 -9.53 -6.43 16.71
CA ILE A 33 -9.41 -7.88 16.63
C ILE A 33 -8.98 -8.39 18.01
N ASN A 34 -9.84 -9.19 18.66
CA ASN A 34 -9.59 -9.62 20.04
C ASN A 34 -8.72 -10.88 20.13
N ASP A 35 -8.66 -11.67 19.08
CA ASP A 35 -7.98 -12.97 19.02
C ASP A 35 -6.68 -12.96 18.20
N GLN A 36 -6.26 -11.78 17.71
CA GLN A 36 -5.01 -11.58 17.02
C GLN A 36 -4.24 -10.38 17.62
N PRO A 37 -2.91 -10.45 17.72
CA PRO A 37 -2.11 -9.32 18.16
C PRO A 37 -2.06 -8.24 17.06
N THR A 38 -1.77 -7.01 17.47
CA THR A 38 -1.42 -5.93 16.53
C THR A 38 -0.23 -6.35 15.68
N GLY A 39 -0.28 -6.04 14.37
CA GLY A 39 0.83 -6.33 13.46
C GLY A 39 2.13 -5.68 13.91
N THR A 40 3.23 -6.41 13.80
CA THR A 40 4.57 -5.94 14.19
C THR A 40 5.59 -6.26 13.10
N ALA A 41 6.62 -5.42 13.01
CA ALA A 41 7.77 -5.64 12.13
C ALA A 41 9.06 -5.59 12.95
N PHE A 42 9.92 -6.58 12.75
CA PHE A 42 11.26 -6.64 13.32
C PHE A 42 12.25 -6.22 12.25
N ILE A 43 12.94 -5.10 12.48
CA ILE A 43 13.88 -4.53 11.53
C ILE A 43 15.29 -4.74 12.07
N CYS A 44 16.08 -5.56 11.37
CA CYS A 44 17.50 -5.73 11.62
C CYS A 44 18.28 -4.86 10.63
N VAL A 45 19.13 -3.98 11.15
CA VAL A 45 20.00 -3.13 10.33
C VAL A 45 21.42 -3.65 10.46
N SER A 46 22.05 -4.00 9.34
CA SER A 46 23.45 -4.41 9.29
C SER A 46 24.40 -3.21 9.40
N GLU A 47 25.68 -3.47 9.63
CA GLU A 47 26.73 -2.42 9.64
C GLU A 47 26.83 -1.68 8.30
N ASP A 48 26.47 -2.35 7.19
CA ASP A 48 26.42 -1.79 5.83
C ASP A 48 25.13 -1.03 5.54
N ALA A 49 24.29 -0.78 6.57
CA ALA A 49 22.98 -0.13 6.49
C ALA A 49 21.94 -0.87 5.63
N GLU A 50 22.14 -2.16 5.39
CA GLU A 50 21.13 -3.01 4.79
C GLU A 50 20.08 -3.43 5.82
N ASN A 51 18.79 -3.41 5.42
CA ASN A 51 17.68 -3.77 6.28
C ASN A 51 17.13 -5.15 5.95
N ALA A 52 17.05 -6.01 6.97
CA ALA A 52 16.27 -7.24 6.91
C ALA A 52 15.00 -7.05 7.77
N ILE A 53 13.83 -7.16 7.16
CA ILE A 53 12.54 -6.92 7.81
C ILE A 53 11.76 -8.23 7.89
N THR A 54 11.42 -8.64 9.11
CA THR A 54 10.52 -9.77 9.35
C THR A 54 9.18 -9.23 9.85
N VAL A 55 8.12 -9.48 9.12
CA VAL A 55 6.76 -9.00 9.44
C VAL A 55 5.95 -10.12 10.09
N ALA A 56 5.32 -9.81 11.23
CA ALA A 56 4.26 -10.60 11.84
C ALA A 56 2.95 -9.82 11.65
N PRO A 57 2.13 -10.13 10.65
CA PRO A 57 1.02 -9.28 10.22
C PRO A 57 -0.12 -9.18 11.24
N GLY A 58 -0.32 -10.23 12.07
CA GLY A 58 -1.34 -10.22 13.12
C GLY A 58 -2.71 -9.77 12.63
N ALA A 59 -3.29 -8.79 13.32
CA ALA A 59 -4.62 -8.24 13.03
C ALA A 59 -4.76 -7.69 11.60
N ASN A 60 -3.67 -7.29 10.93
CA ASN A 60 -3.74 -6.78 9.55
C ASN A 60 -4.40 -7.78 8.60
N LEU A 61 -4.18 -9.09 8.81
CA LEU A 61 -4.80 -10.13 7.98
C LEU A 61 -6.32 -10.31 8.22
N CYS A 62 -6.86 -9.67 9.24
CA CYS A 62 -8.29 -9.71 9.56
C CYS A 62 -9.07 -8.53 8.93
N LEU A 63 -8.39 -7.64 8.19
CA LEU A 63 -9.08 -6.58 7.48
C LEU A 63 -9.79 -7.15 6.25
N LEU A 64 -11.12 -7.04 6.21
CA LEU A 64 -11.99 -7.63 5.20
C LEU A 64 -12.64 -6.56 4.31
N ALA A 65 -13.23 -6.98 3.20
CA ALA A 65 -13.84 -6.09 2.22
C ALA A 65 -14.98 -5.22 2.79
N ASP A 66 -15.77 -5.76 3.71
CA ASP A 66 -16.90 -5.08 4.36
C ASP A 66 -16.50 -4.05 5.43
N HIS A 67 -15.24 -3.98 5.78
CA HIS A 67 -14.71 -2.95 6.67
C HIS A 67 -14.50 -1.60 5.99
N LEU A 68 -14.55 -1.53 4.65
CA LEU A 68 -14.43 -0.25 3.94
C LEU A 68 -15.60 0.66 4.26
N PRO A 69 -15.36 1.84 4.87
CA PRO A 69 -16.43 2.78 5.15
C PRO A 69 -16.92 3.43 3.85
N PRO A 70 -18.10 4.08 3.87
CA PRO A 70 -18.56 4.89 2.75
C PRO A 70 -17.52 5.93 2.34
N LEU A 71 -17.21 6.03 1.05
CA LEU A 71 -16.17 6.93 0.51
C LEU A 71 -16.69 8.32 0.12
N HIS A 72 -17.82 8.77 0.69
CA HIS A 72 -18.37 10.10 0.41
C HIS A 72 -17.38 11.21 0.80
N GLY A 73 -17.03 12.06 -0.16
CA GLY A 73 -16.09 13.16 0.04
C GLY A 73 -14.62 12.73 0.08
N VAL A 74 -14.32 11.45 -0.17
CA VAL A 74 -12.96 10.95 -0.32
C VAL A 74 -12.50 11.21 -1.74
N SER A 75 -11.35 11.85 -1.91
CA SER A 75 -10.74 12.09 -3.23
C SER A 75 -9.76 10.99 -3.65
N HIS A 76 -9.05 10.42 -2.69
CA HIS A 76 -8.02 9.42 -2.94
C HIS A 76 -8.09 8.29 -1.90
N LEU A 77 -7.95 7.06 -2.36
CA LEU A 77 -7.75 5.88 -1.51
C LEU A 77 -6.32 5.35 -1.73
N LEU A 78 -5.49 5.50 -0.69
CA LEU A 78 -4.12 4.96 -0.68
C LEU A 78 -4.11 3.60 0.00
N MET A 79 -3.53 2.61 -0.65
CA MET A 79 -3.41 1.23 -0.18
C MET A 79 -1.97 0.73 -0.29
N GLN A 80 -1.67 -0.31 0.44
CA GLN A 80 -0.43 -1.10 0.36
C GLN A 80 -0.78 -2.60 0.35
N LEU A 81 0.22 -3.50 0.44
CA LEU A 81 0.02 -4.95 0.30
C LEU A 81 0.25 -5.73 1.61
N GLU A 82 0.12 -5.10 2.78
CA GLU A 82 0.25 -5.77 4.08
C GLU A 82 -1.08 -6.23 4.69
N ILE A 83 -2.15 -6.13 3.92
CA ILE A 83 -3.48 -6.67 4.23
C ILE A 83 -3.84 -7.75 3.19
N PRO A 84 -4.91 -8.55 3.39
CA PRO A 84 -5.27 -9.58 2.43
C PRO A 84 -5.47 -9.02 1.02
N LEU A 85 -4.85 -9.64 0.01
CA LEU A 85 -4.91 -9.17 -1.38
C LEU A 85 -6.35 -9.08 -1.89
N GLY A 86 -7.23 -10.00 -1.50
CA GLY A 86 -8.66 -9.94 -1.83
C GLY A 86 -9.34 -8.68 -1.29
N THR A 87 -8.93 -8.22 -0.12
CA THR A 87 -9.41 -6.96 0.48
C THR A 87 -8.92 -5.75 -0.33
N VAL A 88 -7.64 -5.74 -0.73
CA VAL A 88 -7.08 -4.67 -1.57
C VAL A 88 -7.84 -4.57 -2.89
N ILE A 89 -8.12 -5.71 -3.55
CA ILE A 89 -8.90 -5.76 -4.80
C ILE A 89 -10.30 -5.17 -4.60
N ALA A 90 -11.01 -5.62 -3.56
CA ALA A 90 -12.37 -5.14 -3.27
C ALA A 90 -12.40 -3.63 -2.97
N TYR A 91 -11.41 -3.12 -2.24
CA TYR A 91 -11.31 -1.70 -1.93
C TYR A 91 -11.00 -0.86 -3.17
N ALA A 92 -10.08 -1.33 -4.03
CA ALA A 92 -9.73 -0.65 -5.28
C ALA A 92 -10.96 -0.58 -6.22
N GLU A 93 -11.67 -1.70 -6.38
CA GLU A 93 -12.88 -1.77 -7.18
C GLU A 93 -13.97 -0.81 -6.65
N ALA A 94 -14.27 -0.87 -5.35
CA ALA A 94 -15.29 -0.03 -4.73
C ALA A 94 -14.96 1.47 -4.83
N ALA A 95 -13.68 1.84 -4.66
CA ALA A 95 -13.22 3.22 -4.82
C ALA A 95 -13.40 3.71 -6.26
N ARG A 96 -12.98 2.89 -7.21
CA ARG A 96 -13.08 3.20 -8.64
C ARG A 96 -14.53 3.39 -9.10
N GLN A 97 -15.45 2.52 -8.62
CA GLN A 97 -16.88 2.62 -8.92
C GLN A 97 -17.51 3.91 -8.37
N GLN A 98 -16.93 4.50 -7.32
CA GLN A 98 -17.37 5.76 -6.72
C GLN A 98 -16.60 6.99 -7.24
N GLY A 99 -15.72 6.84 -8.23
CA GLY A 99 -14.93 7.94 -8.80
C GLY A 99 -13.81 8.44 -7.88
N VAL A 100 -13.39 7.64 -6.89
CA VAL A 100 -12.27 7.92 -6.00
C VAL A 100 -10.98 7.48 -6.67
N THR A 101 -9.97 8.35 -6.71
CA THR A 101 -8.65 8.02 -7.26
C THR A 101 -7.96 6.96 -6.39
N THR A 102 -7.55 5.88 -7.01
CA THR A 102 -6.88 4.77 -6.32
C THR A 102 -5.37 4.86 -6.45
N VAL A 103 -4.69 4.77 -5.31
CA VAL A 103 -3.23 4.77 -5.23
C VAL A 103 -2.78 3.47 -4.54
N LEU A 104 -1.92 2.70 -5.19
CA LEU A 104 -1.34 1.50 -4.61
C LEU A 104 0.18 1.65 -4.49
N ASN A 105 0.69 1.58 -3.27
CA ASN A 105 2.09 1.29 -3.02
C ASN A 105 2.27 -0.24 -3.01
N ALA A 106 2.93 -0.79 -4.05
CA ALA A 106 3.03 -2.24 -4.25
C ALA A 106 4.09 -2.90 -3.34
N ALA A 107 4.10 -2.54 -2.08
CA ALA A 107 4.98 -3.08 -1.03
C ALA A 107 4.17 -3.82 0.06
N PRO A 108 4.67 -4.98 0.56
CA PRO A 108 5.82 -5.75 0.07
C PRO A 108 5.56 -6.39 -1.30
N ILE A 109 6.65 -6.65 -2.04
CA ILE A 109 6.54 -7.22 -3.39
C ILE A 109 5.83 -8.58 -3.37
N GLN A 110 4.83 -8.71 -4.22
CA GLN A 110 4.15 -9.97 -4.49
C GLN A 110 3.57 -9.95 -5.91
N LYS A 111 3.20 -11.15 -6.40
CA LYS A 111 2.55 -11.24 -7.71
C LYS A 111 1.16 -10.59 -7.65
N LEU A 112 0.96 -9.54 -8.44
CA LEU A 112 -0.34 -8.87 -8.53
C LEU A 112 -1.18 -9.47 -9.66
N PRO A 113 -2.46 -9.77 -9.42
CA PRO A 113 -3.38 -10.17 -10.48
C PRO A 113 -3.68 -8.97 -11.39
N THR A 114 -3.87 -9.25 -12.66
CA THR A 114 -4.18 -8.23 -13.68
C THR A 114 -5.48 -7.48 -13.34
N GLU A 115 -6.41 -8.16 -12.70
CA GLU A 115 -7.67 -7.58 -12.22
C GLU A 115 -7.46 -6.44 -11.23
N LEU A 116 -6.46 -6.52 -10.36
CA LEU A 116 -6.15 -5.42 -9.45
C LEU A 116 -5.65 -4.20 -10.20
N LEU A 117 -4.71 -4.39 -11.13
CA LEU A 117 -4.06 -3.28 -11.83
C LEU A 117 -5.03 -2.43 -12.66
N GLN A 118 -6.13 -3.01 -13.14
CA GLN A 118 -7.17 -2.26 -13.87
C GLN A 118 -7.95 -1.28 -12.98
N TRP A 119 -7.93 -1.49 -11.66
CA TRP A 119 -8.60 -0.63 -10.68
C TRP A 119 -7.67 0.44 -10.08
N ILE A 120 -6.38 0.46 -10.49
CA ILE A 120 -5.38 1.37 -9.94
C ILE A 120 -5.14 2.54 -10.90
N ASP A 121 -5.26 3.77 -10.40
CA ASP A 121 -4.93 4.98 -11.15
C ASP A 121 -3.45 5.33 -11.03
N ILE A 122 -2.89 5.17 -9.83
CA ILE A 122 -1.49 5.51 -9.52
C ILE A 122 -0.84 4.32 -8.82
N LEU A 123 0.20 3.78 -9.42
CA LEU A 123 1.03 2.73 -8.85
C LEU A 123 2.36 3.33 -8.37
N VAL A 124 2.71 3.09 -7.12
CA VAL A 124 4.00 3.49 -6.54
C VAL A 124 4.82 2.24 -6.28
N VAL A 125 6.05 2.21 -6.77
CA VAL A 125 6.98 1.08 -6.66
C VAL A 125 8.41 1.57 -6.45
N ASN A 126 9.27 0.75 -5.88
CA ASN A 126 10.71 0.92 -5.98
C ASN A 126 11.26 0.20 -7.24
N GLU A 127 12.57 0.32 -7.50
CA GLU A 127 13.22 -0.29 -8.69
C GLU A 127 13.08 -1.81 -8.70
N GLY A 128 13.23 -2.47 -7.55
CA GLY A 128 13.10 -3.94 -7.43
C GLY A 128 11.67 -4.42 -7.66
N GLU A 129 10.70 -3.70 -7.10
CA GLU A 129 9.27 -3.96 -7.29
C GLU A 129 8.87 -3.76 -8.75
N LEU A 130 9.36 -2.69 -9.40
CA LEU A 130 9.12 -2.42 -10.82
C LEU A 130 9.65 -3.57 -11.70
N ALA A 131 10.90 -3.99 -11.48
CA ALA A 131 11.50 -5.09 -12.24
C ALA A 131 10.70 -6.39 -12.08
N SER A 132 10.29 -6.71 -10.85
CA SER A 132 9.48 -7.88 -10.56
C SER A 132 8.09 -7.82 -11.21
N LEU A 133 7.38 -6.70 -11.13
CA LEU A 133 6.04 -6.54 -11.70
C LEU A 133 6.06 -6.52 -13.24
N SER A 134 7.07 -5.89 -13.84
CA SER A 134 7.22 -5.85 -15.30
C SER A 134 7.67 -7.20 -15.87
N GLY A 135 8.24 -8.09 -15.05
CA GLY A 135 8.89 -9.31 -15.49
C GLY A 135 10.10 -9.05 -16.38
N HIS A 136 10.75 -7.88 -16.22
CA HIS A 136 11.85 -7.43 -17.07
C HIS A 136 12.97 -6.80 -16.23
N SER A 137 14.21 -7.08 -16.61
CA SER A 137 15.43 -6.57 -15.94
C SER A 137 16.18 -5.52 -16.76
N GLY A 138 15.47 -4.81 -17.64
CA GLY A 138 16.01 -3.73 -18.44
C GLY A 138 16.04 -2.38 -17.74
N SER A 139 16.09 -1.31 -18.50
CA SER A 139 16.01 0.07 -18.00
C SER A 139 14.65 0.32 -17.33
N ILE A 140 14.60 1.33 -16.45
CA ILE A 140 13.34 1.77 -15.82
C ILE A 140 12.27 2.09 -16.88
N ALA A 141 12.66 2.74 -17.97
CA ALA A 141 11.75 3.09 -19.05
C ALA A 141 11.13 1.84 -19.69
N GLU A 142 11.94 0.84 -20.03
CA GLU A 142 11.47 -0.43 -20.61
C GLU A 142 10.55 -1.20 -19.65
N CYS A 143 10.85 -1.17 -18.35
CA CYS A 143 9.98 -1.77 -17.33
C CYS A 143 8.66 -1.03 -17.21
N LEU A 144 8.67 0.31 -17.20
CA LEU A 144 7.48 1.15 -17.12
C LEU A 144 6.52 0.94 -18.29
N GLU A 145 7.03 0.74 -19.50
CA GLU A 145 6.21 0.48 -20.70
C GLU A 145 5.39 -0.82 -20.59
N ARG A 146 5.82 -1.76 -19.74
CA ARG A 146 5.16 -3.05 -19.55
C ARG A 146 4.06 -3.03 -18.48
N ILE A 147 3.96 -1.96 -17.70
CA ILE A 147 2.96 -1.83 -16.64
C ILE A 147 1.73 -1.10 -17.20
N ASN A 148 0.59 -1.78 -17.21
CA ASN A 148 -0.67 -1.21 -17.70
C ASN A 148 -1.43 -0.51 -16.57
N VAL A 149 -0.87 0.61 -16.06
CA VAL A 149 -1.51 1.51 -15.08
C VAL A 149 -1.32 2.94 -15.60
N PRO A 150 -2.32 3.84 -15.49
CA PRO A 150 -2.23 5.19 -16.05
C PRO A 150 -1.00 5.97 -15.59
N THR A 151 -0.73 5.96 -14.29
CA THR A 151 0.41 6.65 -13.68
C THR A 151 1.23 5.67 -12.86
N VAL A 152 2.54 5.58 -13.13
CA VAL A 152 3.46 4.76 -12.35
C VAL A 152 4.60 5.64 -11.85
N VAL A 153 4.79 5.67 -10.54
CA VAL A 153 5.86 6.40 -9.85
C VAL A 153 6.90 5.40 -9.36
N VAL A 154 8.16 5.63 -9.69
CA VAL A 154 9.28 4.78 -9.25
C VAL A 154 10.14 5.55 -8.28
N THR A 155 10.28 5.06 -7.06
CA THR A 155 11.19 5.61 -6.06
C THR A 155 12.61 5.08 -6.26
N LEU A 156 13.60 5.97 -6.21
CA LEU A 156 15.01 5.70 -6.55
C LEU A 156 15.94 5.93 -5.34
N GLY A 157 15.40 5.84 -4.13
CA GLY A 157 16.12 6.14 -2.89
C GLY A 157 16.67 7.58 -2.88
N HIS A 158 17.97 7.74 -2.62
CA HIS A 158 18.61 9.06 -2.59
C HIS A 158 18.65 9.80 -3.94
N ARG A 159 18.35 9.11 -5.05
CA ARG A 159 18.26 9.70 -6.40
C ARG A 159 16.89 10.34 -6.68
N GLY A 160 15.96 10.31 -5.72
CA GLY A 160 14.62 10.88 -5.86
C GLY A 160 13.62 9.89 -6.45
N SER A 161 12.85 10.33 -7.43
CA SER A 161 11.83 9.51 -8.10
C SER A 161 11.68 9.92 -9.57
N CYS A 162 11.15 9.02 -10.36
CA CYS A 162 10.67 9.32 -11.72
C CYS A 162 9.27 8.75 -11.90
N ALA A 163 8.57 9.21 -12.93
CA ALA A 163 7.23 8.72 -13.20
C ALA A 163 6.97 8.59 -14.70
N ARG A 164 6.01 7.72 -15.04
CA ARG A 164 5.34 7.72 -16.32
C ARG A 164 3.88 8.07 -16.05
N ASP A 165 3.40 9.16 -16.65
CA ASP A 165 2.00 9.58 -16.59
C ASP A 165 1.40 9.60 -18.00
N LYS A 166 0.40 8.75 -18.23
CA LYS A 166 -0.32 8.63 -19.52
C LYS A 166 0.61 8.56 -20.73
N GLY A 167 1.73 7.83 -20.56
CA GLY A 167 2.74 7.64 -21.62
C GLY A 167 3.86 8.67 -21.67
N SER A 168 3.80 9.74 -20.86
CA SER A 168 4.88 10.75 -20.76
C SER A 168 5.78 10.44 -19.56
N PHE A 169 7.10 10.53 -19.75
CA PHE A 169 8.08 10.38 -18.67
C PHE A 169 8.34 11.72 -17.99
N LEU A 170 8.39 11.70 -16.65
CA LEU A 170 8.58 12.85 -15.76
C LEU A 170 9.77 12.59 -14.84
#